data_258b8ba130da5f675c8ebf516fede8b0
#
_entry.id   258b8ba130da5f675c8ebf516fede8b0
#
_cell.length_a   1.000
_cell.length_b   1.000
_cell.length_c   1.000
_cell.angle_alpha   90.00
_cell.angle_beta   90.00
_cell.angle_gamma   90.00
#
_symmetry.space_group_name_H-M   'P 1'
#
loop_
_entity.id
_entity.type
_entity.pdbx_description
1 polymer ?
#
loop_
_entity_poly.entity_id
_entity_poly.type
_entity_poly.pdbx_seq_one_letter_code
_entity_poly.pdbx_strand_id
1 'polypeptide(L)'
;MKMGGIAYVSTGFLRKKEHVARNMIRVAIGVFAGTGTYVGGLHPFNPAFYGKMGYGYCNESMMFSPKPQYIRSFGHKEHLGYAREEDKEEIRKLYRRFAEKTHGSTIHPYMDVHRIFDMPYVVVCRRDGRITGYLTFEFTSVDHYTDMYHDLTVREMLYEDMDTLEEFLTFFASQTDQIERVRIYTPEENFQMYFSNPDSGENRAYDGAIQEIGRKNMGHMFRILSVENYFREQDHCEAKTERNFTLELQVEDTFVEENNRSFFLRIEGEKVNLLDSSKVPDRADVKLKTNIADLSSLVMGAIPLKEFLWSRRMSCSDESYAGDIQKAIGWSEKPKNYTYF
;
A
#
# COMPACT_ATOMS: atom_id res chain seq x y z
N MET A 1 7.38 -11.05 -6.47
CA MET A 1 6.17 -11.59 -7.13
C MET A 1 5.78 -10.71 -8.30
N LYS A 2 5.30 -11.29 -9.44
CA LYS A 2 4.75 -10.51 -10.55
C LYS A 2 3.35 -10.01 -10.21
N MET A 3 3.09 -8.74 -10.48
CA MET A 3 1.78 -8.11 -10.30
C MET A 3 1.27 -7.55 -11.64
N GLY A 4 -0.02 -7.75 -11.95
CA GLY A 4 -0.70 -7.12 -13.07
C GLY A 4 -1.35 -5.80 -12.63
N GLY A 5 -0.85 -4.68 -13.12
CA GLY A 5 -1.44 -3.36 -12.85
C GLY A 5 -2.58 -3.04 -13.81
N ILE A 6 -3.69 -2.51 -13.29
CA ILE A 6 -4.81 -2.01 -14.09
C ILE A 6 -4.96 -0.51 -13.84
N ALA A 7 -4.75 0.28 -14.89
CA ALA A 7 -4.84 1.73 -14.83
C ALA A 7 -5.75 2.27 -15.93
N TYR A 8 -6.23 3.50 -15.77
CA TYR A 8 -6.97 4.27 -16.78
C TYR A 8 -8.23 3.59 -17.33
N VAL A 9 -8.93 2.80 -16.50
CA VAL A 9 -10.20 2.17 -16.91
C VAL A 9 -11.26 3.25 -17.11
N SER A 10 -11.67 3.44 -18.35
CA SER A 10 -12.73 4.41 -18.70
C SER A 10 -13.81 3.78 -19.57
N THR A 11 -15.00 4.30 -19.50
CA THR A 11 -16.15 3.89 -20.34
C THR A 11 -16.80 5.13 -20.92
N GLY A 12 -17.05 5.12 -22.22
CA GLY A 12 -17.74 6.21 -22.91
C GLY A 12 -19.06 6.54 -22.23
N PHE A 13 -19.39 7.85 -22.15
CA PHE A 13 -20.57 8.33 -21.43
C PHE A 13 -21.88 7.64 -21.85
N LEU A 14 -22.04 7.34 -23.13
CA LEU A 14 -23.23 6.69 -23.68
C LEU A 14 -23.28 5.17 -23.42
N ARG A 15 -22.19 4.58 -22.92
CA ARG A 15 -22.06 3.14 -22.63
C ARG A 15 -21.97 2.83 -21.13
N LYS A 16 -22.30 3.82 -20.28
CA LYS A 16 -22.31 3.61 -18.83
C LYS A 16 -23.39 2.62 -18.44
N LYS A 17 -23.09 1.78 -17.42
CA LYS A 17 -23.95 0.70 -16.90
C LYS A 17 -24.18 -0.48 -17.85
N GLU A 18 -23.52 -0.57 -18.99
CA GLU A 18 -23.52 -1.72 -19.90
C GLU A 18 -22.46 -2.77 -19.52
N HIS A 19 -21.94 -2.75 -18.30
CA HIS A 19 -20.93 -3.67 -17.77
C HIS A 19 -19.58 -3.67 -18.53
N VAL A 20 -19.30 -2.69 -19.38
CA VAL A 20 -18.06 -2.62 -20.18
C VAL A 20 -16.81 -2.69 -19.28
N ALA A 21 -16.70 -1.81 -18.28
CA ALA A 21 -15.56 -1.81 -17.38
C ALA A 21 -15.42 -3.14 -16.61
N ARG A 22 -16.54 -3.74 -16.15
CA ARG A 22 -16.54 -5.05 -15.50
C ARG A 22 -15.99 -6.16 -16.40
N ASN A 23 -16.39 -6.15 -17.69
CA ASN A 23 -15.91 -7.13 -18.65
C ASN A 23 -14.42 -6.91 -19.02
N MET A 24 -13.98 -5.64 -19.12
CA MET A 24 -12.56 -5.31 -19.29
C MET A 24 -11.70 -5.86 -18.16
N ILE A 25 -12.13 -5.68 -16.90
CA ILE A 25 -11.42 -6.22 -15.72
C ILE A 25 -11.38 -7.76 -15.79
N ARG A 26 -12.48 -8.42 -16.19
CA ARG A 26 -12.50 -9.88 -16.32
C ARG A 26 -11.50 -10.37 -17.38
N VAL A 27 -11.44 -9.71 -18.52
CA VAL A 27 -10.46 -10.03 -19.58
C VAL A 27 -9.03 -9.81 -19.08
N ALA A 28 -8.76 -8.68 -18.40
CA ALA A 28 -7.45 -8.40 -17.84
C ALA A 28 -7.01 -9.47 -16.83
N ILE A 29 -7.89 -9.91 -15.94
CA ILE A 29 -7.61 -11.00 -14.99
C ILE A 29 -7.23 -12.29 -15.73
N GLY A 30 -7.98 -12.67 -16.76
CA GLY A 30 -7.67 -13.86 -17.56
C GLY A 30 -6.31 -13.76 -18.27
N VAL A 31 -5.99 -12.60 -18.84
CA VAL A 31 -4.68 -12.34 -19.49
C VAL A 31 -3.55 -12.44 -18.47
N PHE A 32 -3.69 -11.81 -17.31
CA PHE A 32 -2.67 -11.88 -16.26
C PHE A 32 -2.43 -13.31 -15.76
N ALA A 33 -3.51 -14.04 -15.47
CA ALA A 33 -3.41 -15.44 -15.04
C ALA A 33 -2.70 -16.31 -16.10
N GLY A 34 -2.99 -16.09 -17.39
CA GLY A 34 -2.35 -16.79 -18.50
C GLY A 34 -0.87 -16.43 -18.71
N THR A 35 -0.37 -15.34 -18.12
CA THR A 35 1.04 -14.90 -18.18
C THR A 35 1.84 -15.22 -16.93
N GLY A 36 1.32 -16.05 -16.02
CA GLY A 36 1.98 -16.38 -14.75
C GLY A 36 1.96 -15.22 -13.75
N THR A 37 0.93 -14.39 -13.81
CA THR A 37 0.73 -13.28 -12.89
C THR A 37 -0.48 -13.58 -12.02
N TYR A 38 -0.27 -13.77 -10.72
CA TYR A 38 -1.30 -14.27 -9.82
C TYR A 38 -1.85 -13.23 -8.84
N VAL A 39 -1.31 -12.02 -8.89
CA VAL A 39 -1.77 -10.86 -8.11
C VAL A 39 -2.08 -9.72 -9.06
N GLY A 40 -3.24 -9.10 -8.90
CA GLY A 40 -3.66 -7.89 -9.61
C GLY A 40 -3.75 -6.70 -8.67
N GLY A 41 -3.31 -5.53 -9.13
CA GLY A 41 -3.40 -4.28 -8.39
C GLY A 41 -4.04 -3.16 -9.20
N LEU A 42 -4.69 -2.23 -8.52
CA LEU A 42 -5.24 -1.03 -9.13
C LEU A 42 -5.40 0.09 -8.11
N HIS A 43 -5.44 1.33 -8.61
CA HIS A 43 -5.82 2.50 -7.82
C HIS A 43 -7.33 2.75 -7.99
N PRO A 44 -8.16 2.56 -6.94
CA PRO A 44 -9.61 2.60 -7.11
C PRO A 44 -10.13 4.04 -7.12
N PHE A 45 -10.85 4.44 -8.15
CA PHE A 45 -11.69 5.64 -8.09
C PHE A 45 -13.01 5.37 -7.33
N ASN A 46 -13.45 4.13 -7.27
CA ASN A 46 -14.63 3.67 -6.53
C ASN A 46 -14.37 2.29 -5.92
N PRO A 47 -13.98 2.22 -4.64
CA PRO A 47 -13.67 0.95 -3.97
C PRO A 47 -14.80 -0.07 -3.99
N ALA A 48 -16.06 0.39 -3.84
CA ALA A 48 -17.21 -0.50 -3.86
C ALA A 48 -17.43 -1.17 -5.23
N PHE A 49 -17.03 -0.51 -6.31
CA PHE A 49 -17.08 -1.10 -7.65
C PHE A 49 -16.08 -2.24 -7.80
N TYR A 50 -14.82 -2.02 -7.40
CA TYR A 50 -13.77 -3.03 -7.50
C TYR A 50 -13.91 -4.14 -6.46
N GLY A 51 -14.43 -3.83 -5.27
CA GLY A 51 -14.73 -4.84 -4.24
C GLY A 51 -15.70 -5.92 -4.73
N LYS A 52 -16.71 -5.55 -5.56
CA LYS A 52 -17.62 -6.52 -6.21
C LYS A 52 -16.91 -7.45 -7.21
N MET A 53 -15.71 -7.13 -7.62
CA MET A 53 -14.87 -7.94 -8.49
C MET A 53 -13.72 -8.61 -7.73
N GLY A 54 -13.82 -8.65 -6.39
CA GLY A 54 -12.92 -9.38 -5.52
C GLY A 54 -11.61 -8.67 -5.20
N TYR A 55 -11.49 -7.36 -5.44
CA TYR A 55 -10.37 -6.57 -4.97
C TYR A 55 -10.55 -6.21 -3.50
N GLY A 56 -9.55 -6.52 -2.70
CA GLY A 56 -9.47 -6.19 -1.27
C GLY A 56 -8.66 -4.92 -1.01
N TYR A 57 -8.82 -4.34 0.17
CA TYR A 57 -7.97 -3.25 0.64
C TYR A 57 -6.52 -3.71 0.74
N CYS A 58 -5.58 -2.84 0.40
CA CYS A 58 -4.17 -3.16 0.55
C CYS A 58 -3.45 -2.08 1.35
N ASN A 59 -2.85 -1.10 0.69
CA ASN A 59 -2.12 -0.08 1.41
C ASN A 59 -2.98 1.13 1.73
N GLU A 60 -2.58 1.81 2.78
CA GLU A 60 -3.18 3.04 3.26
C GLU A 60 -2.12 4.15 3.21
N SER A 61 -2.59 5.39 3.18
CA SER A 61 -1.75 6.58 3.23
C SER A 61 -2.33 7.55 4.23
N MET A 62 -1.48 8.14 5.04
CA MET A 62 -1.83 9.26 5.91
C MET A 62 -1.55 10.58 5.20
N MET A 63 -2.35 11.58 5.45
CA MET A 63 -2.08 12.96 5.10
C MET A 63 -2.01 13.78 6.37
N PHE A 64 -0.83 14.31 6.67
CA PHE A 64 -0.60 15.24 7.77
C PHE A 64 -0.45 16.66 7.21
N SER A 65 -0.85 17.67 7.99
CA SER A 65 -0.73 19.07 7.57
C SER A 65 -0.30 20.03 8.71
N PRO A 66 0.85 19.77 9.36
CA PRO A 66 1.35 20.64 10.42
C PRO A 66 1.76 22.01 9.86
N LYS A 67 1.79 23.04 10.74
CA LYS A 67 2.48 24.29 10.43
C LYS A 67 3.99 24.07 10.46
N PRO A 68 4.79 24.77 9.60
CA PRO A 68 6.25 24.60 9.56
C PRO A 68 6.93 24.70 10.92
N GLN A 69 6.58 25.69 11.76
CA GLN A 69 7.18 25.89 13.08
C GLN A 69 6.93 24.75 14.07
N TYR A 70 5.99 23.84 13.80
CA TYR A 70 5.71 22.68 14.64
C TYR A 70 6.39 21.40 14.15
N ILE A 71 7.06 21.45 13.01
CA ILE A 71 7.85 20.34 12.49
C ILE A 71 9.22 20.37 13.18
N ARG A 72 9.67 19.21 13.63
CA ARG A 72 10.97 19.08 14.30
C ARG A 72 12.10 19.43 13.33
N SER A 73 12.95 20.41 13.72
CA SER A 73 14.18 20.74 13.01
C SER A 73 15.37 20.07 13.69
N PHE A 74 16.31 19.58 12.90
CA PHE A 74 17.59 19.00 13.35
C PHE A 74 18.78 19.93 13.08
N GLY A 75 18.52 21.12 12.54
CA GLY A 75 19.49 22.17 12.36
C GLY A 75 20.42 22.05 11.16
N HIS A 76 20.24 21.04 10.30
CA HIS A 76 21.07 20.82 9.10
C HIS A 76 20.22 20.42 7.90
N LYS A 77 20.61 20.85 6.73
CA LYS A 77 20.01 20.53 5.42
C LYS A 77 20.98 20.80 4.24
N GLU A 78 22.26 20.73 4.53
CA GLU A 78 23.34 21.06 3.57
C GLU A 78 23.50 20.06 2.43
N HIS A 79 22.97 18.82 2.60
CA HIS A 79 23.01 17.80 1.56
C HIS A 79 21.81 17.87 0.61
N LEU A 80 20.87 18.80 0.86
CA LEU A 80 19.71 18.97 -0.01
C LEU A 80 20.07 19.84 -1.24
N GLY A 81 19.54 19.44 -2.37
CA GLY A 81 19.64 20.20 -3.62
C GLY A 81 18.52 19.85 -4.56
N TYR A 82 18.25 20.73 -5.51
CA TYR A 82 17.32 20.39 -6.59
C TYR A 82 17.85 19.24 -7.43
N ALA A 83 16.95 18.34 -7.81
CA ALA A 83 17.27 17.26 -8.72
C ALA A 83 17.58 17.82 -10.12
N ARG A 84 18.53 17.16 -10.81
CA ARG A 84 18.95 17.46 -12.17
C ARG A 84 18.57 16.29 -13.08
N GLU A 85 18.56 16.53 -14.38
CA GLU A 85 18.28 15.50 -15.37
C GLU A 85 19.20 14.27 -15.23
N GLU A 86 20.46 14.50 -14.88
CA GLU A 86 21.49 13.48 -14.63
C GLU A 86 21.19 12.59 -13.41
N ASP A 87 20.34 13.04 -12.48
CA ASP A 87 19.98 12.30 -11.26
C ASP A 87 18.94 11.19 -11.50
N LYS A 88 18.28 11.20 -12.64
CA LYS A 88 17.18 10.27 -12.95
C LYS A 88 17.55 8.81 -12.72
N GLU A 89 18.71 8.40 -13.16
CA GLU A 89 19.13 7.02 -13.02
C GLU A 89 19.46 6.67 -11.57
N GLU A 90 20.02 7.61 -10.80
CA GLU A 90 20.32 7.39 -9.39
C GLU A 90 19.02 7.36 -8.54
N ILE A 91 18.04 8.19 -8.85
CA ILE A 91 16.71 8.17 -8.24
C ILE A 91 16.01 6.82 -8.54
N ARG A 92 16.13 6.32 -9.79
CA ARG A 92 15.60 4.99 -10.15
C ARG A 92 16.23 3.86 -9.35
N LYS A 93 17.55 3.91 -9.15
CA LYS A 93 18.28 2.94 -8.32
C LYS A 93 17.87 3.03 -6.86
N LEU A 94 17.75 4.24 -6.31
CA LEU A 94 17.26 4.47 -4.95
C LEU A 94 15.87 3.86 -4.78
N TYR A 95 14.93 4.17 -5.67
CA TYR A 95 13.58 3.64 -5.62
C TYR A 95 13.57 2.11 -5.65
N ARG A 96 14.36 1.50 -6.53
CA ARG A 96 14.46 0.04 -6.62
C ARG A 96 14.98 -0.58 -5.32
N ARG A 97 16.08 -0.06 -4.77
CA ARG A 97 16.63 -0.52 -3.49
C ARG A 97 15.61 -0.43 -2.36
N PHE A 98 14.83 0.64 -2.35
CA PHE A 98 13.79 0.86 -1.37
C PHE A 98 12.63 -0.13 -1.54
N ALA A 99 12.12 -0.26 -2.75
CA ALA A 99 10.99 -1.14 -3.06
C ALA A 99 11.30 -2.63 -2.81
N GLU A 100 12.53 -3.06 -3.06
CA GLU A 100 12.99 -4.43 -2.78
C GLU A 100 13.00 -4.77 -1.28
N LYS A 101 13.07 -3.77 -0.40
CA LYS A 101 13.09 -3.93 1.06
C LYS A 101 11.75 -3.61 1.74
N THR A 102 10.80 -3.06 1.01
CA THR A 102 9.54 -2.53 1.57
C THR A 102 8.37 -3.38 1.12
N HIS A 103 7.75 -4.08 2.07
CA HIS A 103 6.56 -4.86 1.79
C HIS A 103 5.44 -3.99 1.21
N GLY A 104 4.84 -4.45 0.10
CA GLY A 104 3.75 -3.74 -0.58
C GLY A 104 4.18 -2.67 -1.59
N SER A 105 5.48 -2.34 -1.65
CA SER A 105 6.01 -1.46 -2.71
C SER A 105 6.08 -2.19 -4.04
N THR A 106 5.79 -1.46 -5.12
CA THR A 106 5.77 -2.01 -6.48
C THR A 106 6.96 -1.49 -7.28
N ILE A 107 7.67 -2.38 -7.97
CA ILE A 107 8.68 -2.01 -8.96
C ILE A 107 8.02 -2.04 -10.32
N HIS A 108 7.83 -0.88 -10.92
CA HIS A 108 7.27 -0.76 -12.25
C HIS A 108 8.41 -0.71 -13.30
N PRO A 109 8.44 -1.59 -14.32
CA PRO A 109 9.52 -1.63 -15.31
C PRO A 109 9.70 -0.31 -16.07
N TYR A 110 8.60 0.41 -16.23
CA TYR A 110 8.50 1.71 -16.90
C TYR A 110 8.24 2.83 -15.91
N MET A 111 8.50 2.59 -14.61
CA MET A 111 8.36 3.66 -13.63
C MET A 111 9.13 4.85 -14.12
N ASP A 112 8.31 5.70 -14.60
CA ASP A 112 8.72 6.94 -15.18
C ASP A 112 9.24 7.82 -14.07
N VAL A 113 10.53 7.69 -13.83
CA VAL A 113 11.28 8.77 -13.19
C VAL A 113 10.93 10.09 -13.87
N HIS A 114 10.45 10.06 -15.13
CA HIS A 114 9.85 11.20 -15.82
C HIS A 114 8.69 11.80 -15.02
N ARG A 115 7.78 11.02 -14.44
CA ARG A 115 6.68 11.56 -13.62
C ARG A 115 7.16 12.29 -12.37
N ILE A 116 8.30 11.87 -11.79
CA ILE A 116 8.92 12.60 -10.68
C ILE A 116 9.35 13.98 -11.17
N PHE A 117 9.96 14.06 -12.34
CA PHE A 117 10.44 15.31 -12.94
C PHE A 117 9.34 16.15 -13.62
N ASP A 118 8.14 15.62 -13.79
CA ASP A 118 6.95 16.40 -14.17
C ASP A 118 6.41 17.23 -12.98
N MET A 119 6.86 16.94 -11.75
CA MET A 119 6.52 17.73 -10.58
C MET A 119 7.24 19.09 -10.61
N PRO A 120 6.58 20.16 -10.13
CA PRO A 120 7.16 21.50 -10.13
C PRO A 120 8.51 21.59 -9.40
N TYR A 121 8.64 20.84 -8.31
CA TYR A 121 9.85 20.84 -7.50
C TYR A 121 10.23 19.41 -7.11
N VAL A 122 11.49 19.08 -7.35
CA VAL A 122 12.10 17.81 -6.95
C VAL A 122 13.39 18.14 -6.19
N VAL A 123 13.46 17.70 -4.95
CA VAL A 123 14.64 17.86 -4.08
C VAL A 123 15.21 16.49 -3.78
N VAL A 124 16.52 16.39 -3.80
CA VAL A 124 17.29 15.18 -3.45
C VAL A 124 18.20 15.45 -2.27
N CYS A 125 18.43 14.44 -1.45
CA CYS A 125 19.50 14.42 -0.46
C CYS A 125 20.69 13.65 -1.03
N ARG A 126 21.89 14.28 -1.05
CA ARG A 126 23.13 13.66 -1.52
C ARG A 126 24.12 13.52 -0.38
N ARG A 127 24.45 12.28 -0.06
CA ARG A 127 25.46 11.96 0.96
C ARG A 127 26.47 10.98 0.36
N ASP A 128 27.75 11.22 0.61
CA ASP A 128 28.86 10.38 0.15
C ASP A 128 28.81 10.04 -1.37
N GLY A 129 28.41 11.03 -2.16
CA GLY A 129 28.35 10.91 -3.62
C GLY A 129 27.16 10.13 -4.17
N ARG A 130 26.19 9.76 -3.34
CA ARG A 130 24.96 9.08 -3.77
C ARG A 130 23.69 9.77 -3.27
N ILE A 131 22.58 9.54 -3.95
CA ILE A 131 21.25 10.00 -3.50
C ILE A 131 20.70 8.99 -2.49
N THR A 132 20.41 9.48 -1.27
CA THR A 132 19.83 8.71 -0.16
C THR A 132 18.35 8.96 0.04
N GLY A 133 17.80 9.99 -0.58
CA GLY A 133 16.38 10.28 -0.59
C GLY A 133 16.01 11.34 -1.61
N TYR A 134 14.73 11.42 -1.91
CA TYR A 134 14.14 12.51 -2.68
C TYR A 134 12.75 12.84 -2.17
N LEU A 135 12.30 14.06 -2.46
CA LEU A 135 10.92 14.46 -2.28
C LEU A 135 10.45 15.30 -3.47
N THR A 136 9.17 15.18 -3.77
CA THR A 136 8.49 15.99 -4.77
C THR A 136 7.41 16.83 -4.10
N PHE A 137 7.31 18.08 -4.46
CA PHE A 137 6.29 18.96 -3.91
C PHE A 137 5.84 20.02 -4.90
N GLU A 138 4.73 20.64 -4.55
CA GLU A 138 4.16 21.79 -5.23
C GLU A 138 3.61 22.78 -4.21
N PHE A 139 3.45 24.03 -4.63
CA PHE A 139 2.75 25.03 -3.83
C PHE A 139 1.29 25.09 -4.27
N THR A 140 0.39 25.11 -3.29
CA THR A 140 -1.05 25.26 -3.49
C THR A 140 -1.50 26.54 -2.81
N SER A 141 -2.17 27.44 -3.52
CA SER A 141 -2.70 28.66 -2.93
C SER A 141 -3.76 28.33 -1.87
N VAL A 142 -3.63 28.95 -0.71
CA VAL A 142 -4.59 28.78 0.41
C VAL A 142 -5.78 29.73 0.23
N ASP A 143 -5.57 30.90 -0.39
CA ASP A 143 -6.58 31.92 -0.60
C ASP A 143 -6.65 32.34 -2.07
N HIS A 144 -7.86 32.43 -2.60
CA HIS A 144 -8.12 32.95 -3.95
C HIS A 144 -7.88 34.46 -4.10
N TYR A 145 -7.66 35.16 -3.00
CA TYR A 145 -7.51 36.62 -2.97
C TYR A 145 -6.05 37.10 -2.90
N THR A 146 -5.14 36.25 -2.40
CA THR A 146 -3.74 36.60 -2.30
C THR A 146 -2.83 35.44 -2.73
N ASP A 147 -1.83 35.72 -3.57
CA ASP A 147 -0.78 34.77 -3.92
C ASP A 147 0.38 34.77 -2.91
N MET A 148 0.12 35.26 -1.68
CA MET A 148 1.19 35.44 -0.69
C MET A 148 1.35 34.24 0.26
N TYR A 149 0.30 33.45 0.47
CA TYR A 149 0.32 32.31 1.38
C TYR A 149 -0.02 31.02 0.63
N HIS A 150 0.82 30.03 0.82
CA HIS A 150 0.69 28.74 0.16
C HIS A 150 0.79 27.60 1.17
N ASP A 151 0.18 26.48 0.84
CA ASP A 151 0.56 25.19 1.41
C ASP A 151 1.66 24.57 0.56
N LEU A 152 2.66 23.98 1.20
CA LEU A 152 3.64 23.12 0.56
C LEU A 152 3.09 21.70 0.58
N THR A 153 2.71 21.17 -0.58
CA THR A 153 2.14 19.82 -0.69
C THR A 153 3.20 18.86 -1.19
N VAL A 154 3.67 17.98 -0.29
CA VAL A 154 4.60 16.89 -0.58
C VAL A 154 3.80 15.75 -1.18
N ARG A 155 4.06 15.42 -2.44
CA ARG A 155 3.37 14.35 -3.19
C ARG A 155 4.03 13.00 -3.00
N GLU A 156 5.33 13.01 -2.98
CA GLU A 156 6.14 11.81 -2.83
C GLU A 156 7.37 12.14 -2.00
N MET A 157 7.71 11.31 -1.04
CA MET A 157 8.88 11.46 -0.21
C MET A 157 9.43 10.07 0.10
N LEU A 158 10.69 9.84 -0.29
CA LEU A 158 11.37 8.58 -0.11
C LEU A 158 12.76 8.82 0.48
N TYR A 159 13.10 8.05 1.50
CA TYR A 159 14.37 8.14 2.22
C TYR A 159 14.83 6.76 2.69
N GLU A 160 16.13 6.53 2.68
CA GLU A 160 16.74 5.24 3.07
C GLU A 160 17.07 5.18 4.58
N ASP A 161 17.24 6.34 5.22
CA ASP A 161 17.70 6.44 6.60
C ASP A 161 17.14 7.68 7.32
N MET A 162 17.33 7.69 8.63
CA MET A 162 16.87 8.79 9.48
C MET A 162 17.62 10.09 9.20
N ASP A 163 18.91 10.02 8.88
CA ASP A 163 19.71 11.20 8.58
C ASP A 163 19.17 11.99 7.38
N THR A 164 18.69 11.29 6.37
CA THR A 164 18.03 11.88 5.20
C THR A 164 16.68 12.50 5.58
N LEU A 165 15.89 11.80 6.41
CA LEU A 165 14.62 12.33 6.89
C LEU A 165 14.80 13.59 7.75
N GLU A 166 15.84 13.65 8.59
CA GLU A 166 16.15 14.82 9.41
C GLU A 166 16.37 16.08 8.57
N GLU A 167 17.03 15.93 7.43
CA GLU A 167 17.22 17.06 6.51
C GLU A 167 15.92 17.49 5.85
N PHE A 168 15.07 16.54 5.43
CA PHE A 168 13.75 16.88 4.90
C PHE A 168 12.87 17.59 5.94
N LEU A 169 12.85 17.10 7.16
CA LEU A 169 12.10 17.73 8.25
C LEU A 169 12.64 19.14 8.56
N THR A 170 13.98 19.32 8.55
CA THR A 170 14.60 20.64 8.72
C THR A 170 14.24 21.59 7.58
N PHE A 171 14.19 21.07 6.34
CA PHE A 171 13.73 21.86 5.19
C PHE A 171 12.28 22.32 5.38
N PHE A 172 11.38 21.44 5.78
CA PHE A 172 9.98 21.80 6.04
C PHE A 172 9.85 22.80 7.18
N ALA A 173 10.56 22.57 8.30
CA ALA A 173 10.55 23.45 9.45
C ALA A 173 11.06 24.87 9.15
N SER A 174 11.91 25.02 8.13
CA SER A 174 12.48 26.33 7.72
C SER A 174 11.56 27.18 6.84
N GLN A 175 10.36 26.69 6.46
CA GLN A 175 9.46 27.37 5.52
C GLN A 175 8.42 28.28 6.22
N THR A 176 8.79 28.96 7.29
CA THR A 176 7.85 29.69 8.16
C THR A 176 7.29 30.98 7.60
N ASP A 177 7.90 31.56 6.57
CA ASP A 177 7.58 32.91 6.11
C ASP A 177 6.34 32.99 5.21
N GLN A 178 6.20 32.03 4.29
CA GLN A 178 5.14 32.04 3.27
C GLN A 178 4.31 30.75 3.23
N ILE A 179 4.71 29.73 4.00
CA ILE A 179 4.01 28.45 4.04
C ILE A 179 3.11 28.39 5.28
N GLU A 180 1.81 28.29 5.02
CA GLU A 180 0.83 28.08 6.08
C GLU A 180 0.93 26.68 6.66
N ARG A 181 0.96 25.66 5.78
CA ARG A 181 1.03 24.25 6.17
C ARG A 181 1.89 23.43 5.22
N VAL A 182 2.53 22.41 5.76
CA VAL A 182 3.21 21.39 4.98
C VAL A 182 2.31 20.16 4.93
N ARG A 183 1.70 19.89 3.77
CA ARG A 183 0.85 18.72 3.55
C ARG A 183 1.70 17.54 3.12
N ILE A 184 1.82 16.53 3.96
CA ILE A 184 2.68 15.37 3.73
C ILE A 184 1.83 14.13 3.55
N TYR A 185 1.91 13.51 2.36
CA TYR A 185 1.32 12.20 2.10
C TYR A 185 2.38 11.13 2.36
N THR A 186 2.08 10.18 3.26
CA THR A 186 3.03 9.14 3.66
C THR A 186 2.28 7.87 4.08
N PRO A 187 2.81 6.66 3.80
CA PRO A 187 2.29 5.42 4.38
C PRO A 187 2.67 5.21 5.85
N GLU A 188 3.48 6.12 6.43
CA GLU A 188 3.91 6.05 7.83
C GLU A 188 2.79 6.54 8.75
N GLU A 189 2.12 5.60 9.45
CA GLU A 189 0.96 5.89 10.30
C GLU A 189 1.31 6.80 11.49
N ASN A 190 2.54 6.75 11.98
CA ASN A 190 3.00 7.48 13.18
C ASN A 190 3.87 8.70 12.85
N PHE A 191 3.79 9.23 11.63
CA PHE A 191 4.63 10.36 11.21
C PHE A 191 4.40 11.63 12.04
N GLN A 192 3.23 11.77 12.71
CA GLN A 192 2.95 12.87 13.65
C GLN A 192 3.94 12.96 14.82
N MET A 193 4.71 11.91 15.10
CA MET A 193 5.75 11.96 16.16
C MET A 193 6.85 12.98 15.89
N TYR A 194 6.99 13.46 14.67
CA TYR A 194 7.92 14.51 14.27
C TYR A 194 7.35 15.92 14.44
N PHE A 195 6.15 16.07 14.99
CA PHE A 195 5.48 17.36 15.15
C PHE A 195 5.26 17.68 16.64
N SER A 196 5.67 18.87 17.07
CA SER A 196 5.38 19.35 18.43
C SER A 196 3.90 19.70 18.63
N ASN A 197 3.22 20.08 17.53
CA ASN A 197 1.77 20.23 17.48
C ASN A 197 1.27 19.66 16.13
N PRO A 198 0.64 18.48 16.12
CA PRO A 198 0.16 17.83 14.90
C PRO A 198 -1.19 18.35 14.38
N ASP A 199 -1.71 19.45 14.90
CA ASP A 199 -2.97 20.08 14.48
C ASP A 199 -3.06 20.18 12.94
N SER A 200 -4.09 19.58 12.34
CA SER A 200 -4.31 19.57 10.90
C SER A 200 -4.85 20.89 10.33
N GLY A 201 -5.28 21.81 11.19
CA GLY A 201 -5.94 23.08 10.81
C GLY A 201 -7.42 22.95 10.43
N GLU A 202 -7.91 21.74 10.33
CA GLU A 202 -9.34 21.46 10.06
C GLU A 202 -10.15 21.48 11.39
N ASN A 203 -9.58 22.10 12.41
CA ASN A 203 -10.03 22.01 13.78
C ASN A 203 -11.41 22.67 13.97
N ARG A 204 -12.44 21.92 13.71
CA ARG A 204 -13.75 22.12 14.32
C ARG A 204 -13.79 21.18 15.53
N ALA A 205 -13.05 21.58 16.58
CA ALA A 205 -13.02 20.81 17.80
C ALA A 205 -14.45 20.53 18.28
N TYR A 206 -14.85 19.29 18.24
CA TYR A 206 -16.06 18.85 18.87
C TYR A 206 -15.82 18.93 20.37
N ASP A 207 -16.40 19.91 21.02
CA ASP A 207 -16.32 20.15 22.48
C ASP A 207 -14.89 20.24 23.07
N GLY A 208 -13.88 20.59 22.27
CA GLY A 208 -12.51 20.72 22.74
C GLY A 208 -11.81 19.43 23.14
N ALA A 209 -12.48 18.26 22.98
CA ALA A 209 -11.96 16.97 23.44
C ALA A 209 -11.25 16.16 22.35
N ILE A 210 -11.49 16.44 21.08
CA ILE A 210 -10.91 15.68 19.94
C ILE A 210 -10.29 16.67 18.96
N GLN A 211 -9.01 16.45 18.63
CA GLN A 211 -8.27 17.22 17.65
C GLN A 211 -7.93 16.35 16.45
N GLU A 212 -8.23 16.85 15.24
CA GLU A 212 -7.79 16.19 14.03
C GLU A 212 -6.29 16.39 13.82
N ILE A 213 -5.54 15.30 13.73
CA ILE A 213 -4.09 15.30 13.54
C ILE A 213 -3.67 14.85 12.14
N GLY A 214 -4.59 14.34 11.34
CA GLY A 214 -4.33 13.86 9.98
C GLY A 214 -5.53 13.12 9.42
N ARG A 215 -5.45 12.79 8.13
CA ARG A 215 -6.48 12.05 7.40
C ARG A 215 -5.92 10.74 6.88
N LYS A 216 -6.68 9.67 7.09
CA LYS A 216 -6.36 8.35 6.55
C LYS A 216 -7.03 8.19 5.19
N ASN A 217 -6.23 7.83 4.19
CA ASN A 217 -6.65 7.62 2.82
C ASN A 217 -6.43 6.17 2.42
N MET A 218 -7.27 5.68 1.53
CA MET A 218 -7.07 4.39 0.92
C MET A 218 -6.15 4.53 -0.31
N GLY A 219 -5.13 3.67 -0.37
CA GLY A 219 -4.25 3.54 -1.54
C GLY A 219 -4.78 2.50 -2.54
N HIS A 220 -3.92 1.55 -2.89
CA HIS A 220 -4.24 0.51 -3.85
C HIS A 220 -5.20 -0.54 -3.29
N MET A 221 -5.92 -1.17 -4.19
CA MET A 221 -6.61 -2.43 -3.95
C MET A 221 -5.88 -3.56 -4.67
N PHE A 222 -5.81 -4.72 -4.03
CA PHE A 222 -5.19 -5.93 -4.59
C PHE A 222 -6.18 -7.08 -4.66
N ARG A 223 -5.92 -7.97 -5.62
CA ARG A 223 -6.68 -9.19 -5.78
C ARG A 223 -5.77 -10.36 -6.09
N ILE A 224 -5.96 -11.49 -5.42
CA ILE A 224 -5.45 -12.78 -5.88
C ILE A 224 -6.24 -13.18 -7.12
N LEU A 225 -5.55 -13.35 -8.25
CA LEU A 225 -6.16 -13.68 -9.55
C LEU A 225 -6.40 -15.20 -9.66
N SER A 226 -5.47 -16.00 -9.15
CA SER A 226 -5.55 -17.45 -9.05
C SER A 226 -5.06 -17.92 -7.69
N VAL A 227 -5.96 -18.39 -6.85
CA VAL A 227 -5.63 -18.88 -5.50
C VAL A 227 -4.72 -20.10 -5.58
N GLU A 228 -4.99 -21.00 -6.50
CA GLU A 228 -4.18 -22.20 -6.71
C GLU A 228 -2.73 -21.84 -7.06
N ASN A 229 -2.54 -21.03 -8.07
CA ASN A 229 -1.19 -20.68 -8.53
C ASN A 229 -0.47 -19.76 -7.55
N TYR A 230 -1.21 -18.88 -6.85
CA TYR A 230 -0.63 -18.07 -5.79
C TYR A 230 0.04 -18.94 -4.73
N PHE A 231 -0.63 -19.95 -4.20
CA PHE A 231 -0.09 -20.83 -3.18
C PHE A 231 0.88 -21.89 -3.72
N ARG A 232 0.91 -22.18 -5.02
CA ARG A 232 1.96 -23.01 -5.64
C ARG A 232 3.30 -22.29 -5.76
N GLU A 233 3.26 -20.96 -5.99
CA GLU A 233 4.45 -20.11 -6.10
C GLU A 233 4.96 -19.62 -4.74
N GLN A 234 4.10 -19.68 -3.70
CA GLN A 234 4.39 -19.27 -2.33
C GLN A 234 4.51 -20.50 -1.45
N ASP A 235 5.73 -20.96 -1.24
CA ASP A 235 6.02 -22.16 -0.42
C ASP A 235 6.52 -21.84 0.99
N HIS A 236 6.57 -20.55 1.37
CA HIS A 236 7.10 -20.09 2.65
C HIS A 236 6.11 -19.19 3.39
N CYS A 237 6.21 -19.21 4.72
CA CYS A 237 5.52 -18.31 5.63
C CYS A 237 6.38 -17.07 5.91
N GLU A 238 5.76 -15.98 6.37
CA GLU A 238 6.50 -14.83 6.91
C GLU A 238 7.32 -15.21 8.15
N ALA A 239 6.75 -16.06 9.00
CA ALA A 239 7.41 -16.53 10.20
C ALA A 239 7.06 -18.00 10.48
N LYS A 240 7.97 -18.69 11.17
CA LYS A 240 7.78 -20.08 11.57
C LYS A 240 6.51 -20.24 12.42
N THR A 241 5.63 -21.18 12.02
CA THR A 241 4.45 -21.58 12.79
C THR A 241 4.86 -22.42 14.00
N GLU A 242 4.04 -22.36 15.06
CA GLU A 242 4.30 -23.12 16.29
C GLU A 242 3.99 -24.62 16.12
N ARG A 243 3.05 -24.93 15.21
CA ARG A 243 2.64 -26.31 14.91
C ARG A 243 2.52 -26.55 13.41
N ASN A 244 2.64 -27.81 13.04
CA ASN A 244 2.33 -28.27 11.69
C ASN A 244 0.86 -28.65 11.60
N PHE A 245 0.17 -28.26 10.52
CA PHE A 245 -1.25 -28.54 10.35
C PHE A 245 -1.67 -28.47 8.88
N THR A 246 -2.86 -29.00 8.62
CA THR A 246 -3.53 -28.85 7.32
C THR A 246 -4.68 -27.88 7.44
N LEU A 247 -4.67 -26.82 6.66
CA LEU A 247 -5.71 -25.81 6.56
C LEU A 247 -6.60 -26.09 5.34
N GLU A 248 -7.90 -26.24 5.56
CA GLU A 248 -8.90 -26.10 4.50
C GLU A 248 -9.25 -24.62 4.34
N LEU A 249 -8.81 -24.02 3.26
CA LEU A 249 -9.10 -22.64 2.88
C LEU A 249 -10.30 -22.64 1.93
N GLN A 250 -11.50 -22.36 2.43
CA GLN A 250 -12.71 -22.23 1.61
C GLN A 250 -12.86 -20.79 1.13
N VAL A 251 -12.72 -20.60 -0.17
CA VAL A 251 -12.79 -19.28 -0.82
C VAL A 251 -14.11 -19.14 -1.56
N GLU A 252 -14.78 -18.01 -1.36
CA GLU A 252 -15.92 -17.57 -2.15
C GLU A 252 -15.48 -16.51 -3.14
N ASP A 253 -15.62 -16.79 -4.44
CA ASP A 253 -15.30 -15.85 -5.53
C ASP A 253 -16.42 -15.87 -6.58
N THR A 254 -17.26 -14.86 -6.58
CA THR A 254 -18.37 -14.73 -7.53
C THR A 254 -17.95 -14.15 -8.89
N PHE A 255 -16.67 -13.78 -9.03
CA PHE A 255 -16.15 -13.16 -10.25
C PHE A 255 -15.26 -14.07 -11.09
N VAL A 256 -14.46 -14.93 -10.44
CA VAL A 256 -13.59 -15.94 -11.05
C VAL A 256 -13.96 -17.30 -10.46
N GLU A 257 -14.64 -18.14 -11.26
CA GLU A 257 -15.23 -19.39 -10.80
C GLU A 257 -14.19 -20.41 -10.31
N GLU A 258 -13.02 -20.42 -10.94
CA GLU A 258 -11.89 -21.31 -10.59
C GLU A 258 -11.39 -21.12 -9.16
N ASN A 259 -11.59 -19.94 -8.58
CA ASN A 259 -11.24 -19.64 -7.19
C ASN A 259 -12.35 -20.02 -6.20
N ASN A 260 -13.60 -20.25 -6.67
CA ASN A 260 -14.78 -20.48 -5.82
C ASN A 260 -14.86 -21.92 -5.33
N ARG A 261 -13.90 -22.33 -4.49
CA ARG A 261 -13.80 -23.71 -3.96
C ARG A 261 -12.95 -23.77 -2.69
N SER A 262 -12.82 -24.98 -2.11
CA SER A 262 -11.83 -25.25 -1.05
C SER A 262 -10.47 -25.58 -1.64
N PHE A 263 -9.42 -25.06 -0.98
CA PHE A 263 -8.01 -25.35 -1.19
C PHE A 263 -7.44 -25.93 0.09
N PHE A 264 -6.55 -26.90 -0.02
CA PHE A 264 -5.94 -27.56 1.14
C PHE A 264 -4.47 -27.21 1.18
N LEU A 265 -4.05 -26.56 2.25
CA LEU A 265 -2.68 -26.09 2.46
C LEU A 265 -2.06 -26.89 3.60
N ARG A 266 -0.91 -27.53 3.33
CA ARG A 266 -0.07 -28.15 4.34
C ARG A 266 0.95 -27.15 4.84
N ILE A 267 0.86 -26.79 6.11
CA ILE A 267 1.76 -25.85 6.77
C ILE A 267 2.75 -26.65 7.63
N GLU A 268 4.05 -26.48 7.37
CA GLU A 268 5.13 -27.16 8.07
C GLU A 268 6.30 -26.18 8.32
N GLY A 269 6.34 -25.64 9.55
CA GLY A 269 7.33 -24.64 9.92
C GLY A 269 7.15 -23.35 9.12
N GLU A 270 8.07 -23.07 8.21
CA GLU A 270 8.08 -21.86 7.36
C GLU A 270 7.56 -22.15 5.93
N LYS A 271 6.98 -23.32 5.69
CA LYS A 271 6.51 -23.73 4.37
C LYS A 271 5.00 -23.84 4.32
N VAL A 272 4.43 -23.36 3.24
CA VAL A 272 3.01 -23.50 2.87
C VAL A 272 2.94 -24.21 1.53
N ASN A 273 2.42 -25.45 1.53
CA ASN A 273 2.31 -26.26 0.33
C ASN A 273 0.86 -26.50 -0.02
N LEU A 274 0.46 -26.15 -1.23
CA LEU A 274 -0.84 -26.53 -1.75
C LEU A 274 -0.88 -28.04 -2.04
N LEU A 275 -1.85 -28.74 -1.47
CA LEU A 275 -2.02 -30.18 -1.68
C LEU A 275 -2.75 -30.43 -3.00
N ASP A 276 -2.24 -31.40 -3.77
CA ASP A 276 -2.98 -31.93 -4.94
C ASP A 276 -4.17 -32.77 -4.47
N SER A 277 -5.20 -32.89 -5.31
CA SER A 277 -6.45 -33.59 -4.99
C SER A 277 -6.25 -35.03 -4.46
N SER A 278 -5.20 -35.71 -4.88
CA SER A 278 -4.85 -37.07 -4.45
C SER A 278 -4.21 -37.12 -3.03
N LYS A 279 -3.79 -35.99 -2.48
CA LYS A 279 -3.15 -35.86 -1.17
C LYS A 279 -4.01 -35.14 -0.13
N VAL A 280 -5.23 -34.80 -0.51
CA VAL A 280 -6.16 -34.13 0.40
C VAL A 280 -6.61 -35.13 1.48
N PRO A 281 -6.46 -34.83 2.78
CA PRO A 281 -6.92 -35.70 3.84
C PRO A 281 -8.46 -35.69 3.93
N ASP A 282 -9.02 -36.76 4.49
CA ASP A 282 -10.48 -36.86 4.75
C ASP A 282 -10.99 -35.70 5.63
N ARG A 283 -10.11 -35.18 6.49
CA ARG A 283 -10.40 -34.06 7.38
C ARG A 283 -9.17 -33.18 7.57
N ALA A 284 -9.32 -31.87 7.34
CA ALA A 284 -8.29 -30.89 7.72
C ALA A 284 -8.31 -30.61 9.23
N ASP A 285 -7.17 -30.20 9.78
CA ASP A 285 -7.05 -29.84 11.20
C ASP A 285 -7.89 -28.58 11.52
N VAL A 286 -7.92 -27.63 10.61
CA VAL A 286 -8.67 -26.38 10.75
C VAL A 286 -9.22 -25.92 9.39
N LYS A 287 -10.37 -25.26 9.43
CA LYS A 287 -11.02 -24.66 8.24
C LYS A 287 -11.15 -23.15 8.41
N LEU A 288 -10.72 -22.41 7.40
CA LEU A 288 -10.92 -20.96 7.26
C LEU A 288 -11.84 -20.70 6.07
N LYS A 289 -12.97 -20.03 6.31
CA LYS A 289 -13.89 -19.60 5.26
C LYS A 289 -13.76 -18.09 5.06
N THR A 290 -13.62 -17.67 3.80
CA THR A 290 -13.42 -16.27 3.42
C THR A 290 -13.93 -16.00 2.00
N ASN A 291 -14.16 -14.73 1.67
CA ASN A 291 -14.27 -14.31 0.27
C ASN A 291 -12.90 -13.87 -0.29
N ILE A 292 -12.79 -13.82 -1.61
CA ILE A 292 -11.52 -13.53 -2.29
C ILE A 292 -10.96 -12.13 -1.99
N ALA A 293 -11.81 -11.11 -1.76
CA ALA A 293 -11.35 -9.76 -1.44
C ALA A 293 -10.71 -9.70 -0.04
N ASP A 294 -11.34 -10.32 0.94
CA ASP A 294 -10.81 -10.39 2.31
C ASP A 294 -9.54 -11.26 2.36
N LEU A 295 -9.53 -12.39 1.64
CA LEU A 295 -8.31 -13.20 1.48
C LEU A 295 -7.16 -12.37 0.90
N SER A 296 -7.44 -11.58 -0.14
CA SER A 296 -6.43 -10.72 -0.76
C SER A 296 -5.88 -9.68 0.23
N SER A 297 -6.73 -9.09 1.06
CA SER A 297 -6.31 -8.16 2.12
C SER A 297 -5.47 -8.85 3.22
N LEU A 298 -5.83 -10.08 3.59
CA LEU A 298 -5.12 -10.87 4.60
C LEU A 298 -3.70 -11.22 4.12
N VAL A 299 -3.60 -11.82 2.93
CA VAL A 299 -2.30 -12.27 2.39
C VAL A 299 -1.37 -11.13 2.01
N MET A 300 -1.90 -9.91 1.83
CA MET A 300 -1.11 -8.69 1.66
C MET A 300 -0.79 -7.99 2.99
N GLY A 301 -1.24 -8.51 4.12
CA GLY A 301 -1.00 -7.91 5.44
C GLY A 301 -1.75 -6.61 5.71
N ALA A 302 -2.71 -6.24 4.84
CA ALA A 302 -3.47 -5.00 5.00
C ALA A 302 -4.37 -5.02 6.24
N ILE A 303 -4.99 -6.15 6.50
CA ILE A 303 -5.89 -6.38 7.64
C ILE A 303 -5.51 -7.74 8.26
N PRO A 304 -5.18 -7.80 9.55
CA PRO A 304 -4.82 -9.05 10.20
C PRO A 304 -6.03 -9.97 10.41
N LEU A 305 -5.79 -11.28 10.43
CA LEU A 305 -6.83 -12.31 10.57
C LEU A 305 -7.75 -12.08 11.78
N LYS A 306 -7.20 -11.63 12.90
CA LYS A 306 -7.98 -11.35 14.11
C LYS A 306 -9.11 -10.34 13.90
N GLU A 307 -8.90 -9.33 13.06
CA GLU A 307 -9.91 -8.33 12.74
C GLU A 307 -11.02 -8.91 11.85
N PHE A 308 -10.67 -9.79 10.92
CA PHE A 308 -11.65 -10.51 10.09
C PHE A 308 -12.50 -11.49 10.92
N LEU A 309 -11.90 -12.19 11.88
CA LEU A 309 -12.63 -13.09 12.78
C LEU A 309 -13.54 -12.29 13.70
N TRP A 310 -13.04 -11.23 14.34
CA TRP A 310 -13.84 -10.38 15.23
C TRP A 310 -15.03 -9.74 14.50
N SER A 311 -14.83 -9.25 13.28
CA SER A 311 -15.89 -8.65 12.45
C SER A 311 -16.79 -9.68 11.76
N ARG A 312 -16.54 -11.00 11.94
CA ARG A 312 -17.26 -12.12 11.30
C ARG A 312 -17.24 -12.08 9.77
N ARG A 313 -16.24 -11.42 9.18
CA ARG A 313 -16.02 -11.44 7.73
C ARG A 313 -15.34 -12.72 7.28
N MET A 314 -14.57 -13.34 8.18
CA MET A 314 -14.06 -14.70 8.05
C MET A 314 -14.55 -15.56 9.19
N SER A 315 -14.59 -16.88 9.00
CA SER A 315 -14.87 -17.82 10.07
C SER A 315 -13.81 -18.91 10.11
N CYS A 316 -13.34 -19.22 11.32
CA CYS A 316 -12.38 -20.27 11.62
C CYS A 316 -13.05 -21.36 12.45
N SER A 317 -12.85 -22.64 12.06
CA SER A 317 -13.44 -23.77 12.81
C SER A 317 -12.81 -23.99 14.17
N ASP A 318 -11.57 -23.54 14.35
CA ASP A 318 -10.83 -23.55 15.62
C ASP A 318 -9.89 -22.33 15.68
N GLU A 319 -10.28 -21.32 16.46
CA GLU A 319 -9.55 -20.07 16.58
C GLU A 319 -8.20 -20.23 17.30
N SER A 320 -7.93 -21.37 17.94
CA SER A 320 -6.61 -21.65 18.50
C SER A 320 -5.50 -21.70 17.44
N TYR A 321 -5.86 -21.88 16.15
CA TYR A 321 -4.96 -21.84 15.00
C TYR A 321 -4.78 -20.44 14.42
N ALA A 322 -5.52 -19.42 14.87
CA ALA A 322 -5.52 -18.10 14.23
C ALA A 322 -4.13 -17.45 14.14
N GLY A 323 -3.31 -17.60 15.19
CA GLY A 323 -1.94 -17.10 15.20
C GLY A 323 -1.04 -17.80 14.17
N ASP A 324 -1.14 -19.13 14.05
CA ASP A 324 -0.38 -19.91 13.07
C ASP A 324 -0.85 -19.65 11.63
N ILE A 325 -2.16 -19.51 11.42
CA ILE A 325 -2.72 -19.13 10.11
C ILE A 325 -2.23 -17.75 9.70
N GLN A 326 -2.22 -16.76 10.63
CA GLN A 326 -1.70 -15.43 10.34
C GLN A 326 -0.22 -15.49 9.92
N LYS A 327 0.61 -16.25 10.62
CA LYS A 327 2.03 -16.44 10.27
C LYS A 327 2.22 -17.14 8.93
N ALA A 328 1.35 -18.11 8.62
CA ALA A 328 1.46 -18.93 7.42
C ALA A 328 1.04 -18.19 6.12
N ILE A 329 -0.06 -17.47 6.13
CA ILE A 329 -0.65 -16.88 4.91
C ILE A 329 -0.85 -15.38 4.96
N GLY A 330 -0.61 -14.72 6.09
CA GLY A 330 -0.66 -13.26 6.24
C GLY A 330 0.73 -12.65 6.36
N TRP A 331 0.77 -11.36 6.62
CA TRP A 331 1.98 -10.60 6.93
C TRP A 331 1.77 -9.84 8.24
N SER A 332 2.84 -9.64 8.99
CA SER A 332 2.81 -8.83 10.23
C SER A 332 2.93 -7.35 9.93
N GLU A 333 3.67 -7.00 8.88
CA GLU A 333 3.82 -5.63 8.43
C GLU A 333 2.72 -5.26 7.44
N LYS A 334 2.15 -4.06 7.64
CA LYS A 334 1.23 -3.49 6.66
C LYS A 334 1.98 -3.13 5.37
N PRO A 335 1.34 -3.35 4.20
CA PRO A 335 1.96 -2.98 2.94
C PRO A 335 2.08 -1.46 2.81
N LYS A 336 3.27 -0.99 2.45
CA LYS A 336 3.58 0.41 2.22
C LYS A 336 3.86 0.66 0.75
N ASN A 337 3.26 1.70 0.20
CA ASN A 337 3.59 2.17 -1.13
C ASN A 337 3.68 3.70 -1.11
N TYR A 338 4.79 4.22 -1.59
CA TYR A 338 5.11 5.65 -1.59
C TYR A 338 4.84 6.31 -2.94
N THR A 339 4.48 5.53 -3.94
CA THR A 339 4.32 5.99 -5.31
C THR A 339 2.95 5.61 -5.88
N TYR A 340 2.52 6.33 -6.88
CA TYR A 340 1.33 6.01 -7.66
C TYR A 340 1.75 5.38 -8.99
N PHE A 341 1.04 4.33 -9.44
CA PHE A 341 1.22 3.75 -10.78
C PHE A 341 0.02 3.97 -11.70
#